data_142d5f7001e9a6cefd59a3c4ee88861b
#
_entry.id   142d5f7001e9a6cefd59a3c4ee88861b
#
_cell.length_a   1.000
_cell.length_b   1.000
_cell.length_c   1.000
_cell.angle_alpha   90.00
_cell.angle_beta   90.00
_cell.angle_gamma   90.00
#
_symmetry.space_group_name_H-M   'P 1'
#
loop_
_entity.id
_entity.type
_entity.pdbx_description
1 polymer ?
#
loop_
_entity_poly.entity_id
_entity_poly.type
_entity_poly.pdbx_seq_one_letter_code
_entity_poly.pdbx_strand_id
1 'polypeptide(L)'
;EIYTLSLHDALPIYWKGVRKYEYLKLYIIPEVNPLCKEQNKETMALAERIKAERIKALHGHGVQDWETVKQGSQLLTGWIKKYCEGGVSTKKSTLHCRVEMLHTVEKYLEESNQTFITLEEVNADFCRGYVKFLRTFPNSHCKYIEPRPISQNTASRYLGMFSTTLNNAVRQGIIRNNPMKELDAKERIQPKDGKKEYLTIEELKALMATDSYRPEVKQAFIFACFTGLRLSDMYKLAPIHIFKTPDGKGEYIDMEMQKTEKPVIIPLSEEAKRWLPKPKGITTPFFDIPTTQTVIGRALRKWAEAAGVEKHISFHCSRHTFGTMMLTLGADLFTTSKLMGHTNIQTTEIYAKIVDRKKI
;
A
#
# COMPACT_ATOMS: atom_id res chain seq x y z
N GLU A 1 -41.61 4.19 44.06
CA GLU A 1 -41.21 3.49 42.83
C GLU A 1 -39.87 2.79 43.05
N ILE A 2 -39.82 1.50 42.70
CA ILE A 2 -38.59 0.70 42.79
C ILE A 2 -37.95 0.68 41.42
N TYR A 3 -36.74 1.18 41.29
CA TYR A 3 -36.00 1.20 40.02
C TYR A 3 -35.07 0.00 39.91
N THR A 4 -35.20 -0.76 38.83
CA THR A 4 -34.30 -1.85 38.51
C THR A 4 -32.99 -1.30 37.88
N LEU A 5 -31.85 -1.57 38.50
CA LEU A 5 -30.57 -1.28 37.95
C LEU A 5 -30.26 -2.22 36.78
N SER A 6 -30.01 -1.67 35.62
CA SER A 6 -29.44 -2.39 34.48
C SER A 6 -27.95 -2.05 34.38
N LEU A 7 -27.17 -2.91 33.72
CA LEU A 7 -25.79 -2.56 33.34
C LEU A 7 -25.74 -1.32 32.44
N HIS A 8 -26.88 -0.88 31.90
CA HIS A 8 -27.03 0.36 31.13
C HIS A 8 -26.87 1.62 31.99
N ASP A 9 -27.40 1.63 33.24
CA ASP A 9 -27.37 2.80 34.11
C ASP A 9 -25.98 3.06 34.71
N ALA A 10 -25.11 2.03 34.65
CA ALA A 10 -23.74 2.05 35.14
C ALA A 10 -22.64 2.15 34.02
N LEU A 11 -22.87 2.86 32.93
CA LEU A 11 -22.06 2.99 31.70
C LEU A 11 -22.25 1.84 30.70
N PRO A 12 -22.59 2.11 29.43
CA PRO A 12 -22.89 1.08 28.45
C PRO A 12 -21.64 0.28 28.11
N ILE A 13 -21.75 -1.04 28.08
CA ILE A 13 -20.71 -1.92 27.54
C ILE A 13 -20.89 -1.95 26.04
N TYR A 14 -19.90 -1.42 25.31
CA TYR A 14 -19.83 -1.52 23.85
C TYR A 14 -19.06 -2.78 23.47
N TRP A 15 -19.74 -3.72 22.81
CA TRP A 15 -19.13 -4.91 22.26
C TRP A 15 -19.37 -4.98 20.74
N LYS A 16 -18.30 -5.01 19.96
CA LYS A 16 -18.37 -5.05 18.47
C LYS A 16 -19.30 -3.99 17.87
N GLY A 17 -19.28 -2.77 18.40
CA GLY A 17 -20.13 -1.68 17.93
C GLY A 17 -21.62 -1.81 18.30
N VAL A 18 -22.00 -2.84 19.05
CA VAL A 18 -23.37 -3.06 19.50
C VAL A 18 -23.46 -2.80 21.01
N ARG A 19 -24.44 -1.99 21.40
CA ARG A 19 -24.77 -1.74 22.79
C ARG A 19 -25.45 -2.97 23.37
N LYS A 20 -24.85 -3.65 24.36
CA LYS A 20 -25.47 -4.75 25.08
C LYS A 20 -25.94 -4.28 26.44
N TYR A 21 -27.13 -4.75 26.82
CA TYR A 21 -27.78 -4.48 28.11
C TYR A 21 -27.94 -5.80 28.86
N GLU A 22 -27.53 -5.83 30.11
CA GLU A 22 -27.79 -6.95 31.04
C GLU A 22 -28.52 -6.42 32.24
N TYR A 23 -29.71 -6.95 32.53
CA TYR A 23 -30.50 -6.59 33.72
C TYR A 23 -30.01 -7.37 34.91
N LEU A 24 -29.43 -6.66 35.89
CA LEU A 24 -28.80 -7.27 37.10
C LEU A 24 -29.80 -7.74 38.13
N LYS A 25 -31.10 -7.42 37.99
CA LYS A 25 -32.13 -7.65 39.01
C LYS A 25 -31.77 -7.05 40.39
N LEU A 26 -31.00 -6.00 40.40
CA LEU A 26 -30.70 -5.18 41.56
C LEU A 26 -31.64 -3.97 41.55
N TYR A 27 -32.10 -3.58 42.72
CA TYR A 27 -33.11 -2.53 42.85
C TYR A 27 -32.59 -1.40 43.73
N ILE A 28 -32.84 -0.17 43.35
CA ILE A 28 -32.65 1.02 44.17
C ILE A 28 -34.02 1.37 44.76
N ILE A 29 -34.05 1.58 46.06
CA ILE A 29 -35.23 1.98 46.81
C ILE A 29 -35.24 3.49 47.05
N PRO A 30 -36.43 4.13 47.23
CA PRO A 30 -36.51 5.54 47.58
C PRO A 30 -35.73 5.86 48.84
N GLU A 31 -34.94 6.95 48.83
CA GLU A 31 -34.08 7.37 49.95
C GLU A 31 -34.89 8.11 51.03
N VAL A 32 -35.79 7.41 51.71
CA VAL A 32 -36.67 7.97 52.76
C VAL A 32 -35.96 8.12 54.12
N ASN A 33 -34.84 7.41 54.32
CA ASN A 33 -34.06 7.46 55.55
C ASN A 33 -32.58 7.11 55.31
N PRO A 34 -31.65 7.36 56.27
CA PRO A 34 -30.23 7.06 56.13
C PRO A 34 -29.89 5.61 55.80
N LEU A 35 -30.67 4.64 56.32
CA LEU A 35 -30.50 3.21 56.05
C LEU A 35 -30.78 2.87 54.59
N CYS A 36 -31.83 3.47 53.99
CA CYS A 36 -32.13 3.30 52.56
C CYS A 36 -31.00 3.81 51.68
N LYS A 37 -30.36 4.93 52.08
CA LYS A 37 -29.22 5.51 51.37
C LYS A 37 -27.98 4.60 51.43
N GLU A 38 -27.73 3.98 52.59
CA GLU A 38 -26.62 3.07 52.78
C GLU A 38 -26.83 1.78 51.96
N GLN A 39 -28.05 1.23 51.97
CA GLN A 39 -28.45 0.07 51.18
C GLN A 39 -28.32 0.34 49.64
N ASN A 40 -28.72 1.50 49.19
CA ASN A 40 -28.53 1.92 47.78
C ASN A 40 -27.05 2.01 47.43
N LYS A 41 -26.21 2.53 48.34
CA LYS A 41 -24.75 2.61 48.13
C LYS A 41 -24.11 1.22 47.99
N GLU A 42 -24.51 0.26 48.84
CA GLU A 42 -24.06 -1.14 48.74
C GLU A 42 -24.54 -1.80 47.45
N THR A 43 -25.79 -1.55 47.06
CA THR A 43 -26.35 -2.06 45.80
C THR A 43 -25.62 -1.52 44.58
N MET A 44 -25.28 -0.24 44.55
CA MET A 44 -24.49 0.39 43.50
C MET A 44 -23.07 -0.19 43.47
N ALA A 45 -22.41 -0.36 44.61
CA ALA A 45 -21.09 -0.95 44.70
C ALA A 45 -21.07 -2.40 44.15
N LEU A 46 -22.14 -3.18 44.45
CA LEU A 46 -22.30 -4.53 43.90
C LEU A 46 -22.50 -4.50 42.39
N ALA A 47 -23.31 -3.57 41.87
CA ALA A 47 -23.52 -3.41 40.43
C ALA A 47 -22.21 -3.06 39.69
N GLU A 48 -21.41 -2.18 40.26
CA GLU A 48 -20.09 -1.82 39.70
C GLU A 48 -19.11 -3.00 39.74
N ARG A 49 -19.11 -3.79 40.78
CA ARG A 49 -18.28 -5.01 40.88
C ARG A 49 -18.67 -6.05 39.83
N ILE A 50 -19.98 -6.32 39.68
CA ILE A 50 -20.48 -7.24 38.65
C ILE A 50 -20.08 -6.74 37.24
N LYS A 51 -20.18 -5.43 36.99
CA LYS A 51 -19.74 -4.81 35.74
C LYS A 51 -18.27 -5.03 35.50
N ALA A 52 -17.42 -4.80 36.51
CA ALA A 52 -15.98 -5.04 36.40
C ALA A 52 -15.66 -6.51 36.09
N GLU A 53 -16.36 -7.46 36.74
CA GLU A 53 -16.23 -8.89 36.45
C GLU A 53 -16.70 -9.26 35.05
N ARG A 54 -17.79 -8.66 34.55
CA ARG A 54 -18.25 -8.87 33.16
C ARG A 54 -17.29 -8.30 32.12
N ILE A 55 -16.76 -7.10 32.36
CA ILE A 55 -15.71 -6.50 31.53
C ILE A 55 -14.48 -7.41 31.52
N LYS A 56 -14.08 -7.94 32.69
CA LYS A 56 -12.98 -8.90 32.81
C LYS A 56 -13.23 -10.20 32.04
N ALA A 57 -14.43 -10.75 32.13
CA ALA A 57 -14.83 -11.96 31.40
C ALA A 57 -14.92 -11.74 29.90
N LEU A 58 -15.32 -10.55 29.42
CA LEU A 58 -15.38 -10.18 28.01
C LEU A 58 -14.00 -9.98 27.40
N HIS A 59 -13.00 -9.59 28.16
CA HIS A 59 -11.66 -9.28 27.66
C HIS A 59 -10.63 -10.41 27.88
N GLY A 60 -10.99 -11.51 28.57
CA GLY A 60 -10.18 -12.74 28.69
C GLY A 60 -8.83 -12.58 29.42
N HIS A 61 -8.48 -11.40 29.87
CA HIS A 61 -7.26 -11.09 30.60
C HIS A 61 -7.59 -10.33 31.88
N GLY A 62 -6.86 -10.66 32.96
CA GLY A 62 -7.00 -10.00 34.24
C GLY A 62 -6.94 -8.49 34.11
N VAL A 63 -7.83 -7.80 34.81
CA VAL A 63 -7.82 -6.34 34.93
C VAL A 63 -6.43 -5.91 35.39
N GLN A 64 -5.57 -5.54 34.49
CA GLN A 64 -4.56 -4.54 34.79
C GLN A 64 -5.31 -3.22 34.88
N ASP A 65 -5.09 -2.55 35.99
CA ASP A 65 -5.66 -1.26 36.30
C ASP A 65 -5.63 -0.34 35.06
N TRP A 66 -6.80 0.08 34.54
CA TRP A 66 -6.86 0.97 33.39
C TRP A 66 -6.16 2.32 33.65
N GLU A 67 -5.92 2.67 34.91
CA GLU A 67 -5.12 3.84 35.32
C GLU A 67 -3.62 3.62 35.14
N THR A 68 -3.11 2.38 35.30
CA THR A 68 -1.73 2.02 34.98
C THR A 68 -1.49 1.88 33.48
N VAL A 69 -2.52 1.53 32.67
CA VAL A 69 -2.46 1.55 31.20
C VAL A 69 -2.28 3.00 30.68
N LYS A 70 -2.67 4.02 31.44
CA LYS A 70 -2.44 5.42 31.08
C LYS A 70 -0.99 5.90 31.22
N GLN A 71 -0.11 5.19 31.93
CA GLN A 71 1.24 5.70 32.21
C GLN A 71 2.37 5.11 31.35
N GLY A 72 2.15 4.14 30.46
CA GLY A 72 3.27 3.61 29.67
C GLY A 72 2.94 2.70 28.49
N SER A 73 1.91 1.89 28.53
CA SER A 73 1.64 0.92 27.46
C SER A 73 0.81 1.52 26.31
N GLN A 74 1.37 1.55 25.13
CA GLN A 74 0.70 2.09 23.94
C GLN A 74 -0.03 0.98 23.20
N LEU A 75 -1.34 1.16 22.92
CA LEU A 75 -2.11 0.23 22.09
C LEU A 75 -1.49 0.11 20.70
N LEU A 76 -1.41 -1.11 20.17
CA LEU A 76 -0.86 -1.41 18.85
C LEU A 76 -1.54 -0.57 17.75
N THR A 77 -2.88 -0.53 17.73
CA THR A 77 -3.63 0.25 16.72
C THR A 77 -3.37 1.75 16.84
N GLY A 78 -3.32 2.28 18.05
CA GLY A 78 -2.98 3.69 18.32
C GLY A 78 -1.57 4.05 17.85
N TRP A 79 -0.61 3.16 18.06
CA TRP A 79 0.75 3.32 17.58
C TRP A 79 0.82 3.34 16.05
N ILE A 80 0.15 2.40 15.38
CA ILE A 80 0.14 2.33 13.91
C ILE A 80 -0.54 3.57 13.33
N LYS A 81 -1.64 4.06 13.92
CA LYS A 81 -2.32 5.31 13.51
C LYS A 81 -1.37 6.50 13.60
N LYS A 82 -0.68 6.67 14.74
CA LYS A 82 0.33 7.70 14.93
C LYS A 82 1.46 7.59 13.90
N TYR A 83 1.91 6.37 13.56
CA TYR A 83 2.90 6.13 12.52
C TYR A 83 2.39 6.50 11.13
N CYS A 84 1.11 6.29 10.84
CA CYS A 84 0.49 6.70 9.57
C CYS A 84 0.41 8.23 9.46
N GLU A 85 0.09 8.93 10.55
CA GLU A 85 -0.10 10.38 10.60
C GLU A 85 1.22 11.17 10.68
N GLY A 86 2.22 10.60 11.37
CA GLY A 86 3.47 11.31 11.73
C GLY A 86 4.50 11.47 10.61
N GLY A 87 4.18 11.13 9.38
CA GLY A 87 5.12 11.22 8.25
C GLY A 87 5.04 12.54 7.51
N VAL A 88 5.83 13.53 7.89
CA VAL A 88 5.88 14.91 7.33
C VAL A 88 6.12 14.98 5.81
N SER A 89 6.50 13.88 5.15
CA SER A 89 6.79 13.83 3.70
C SER A 89 6.39 12.53 3.04
N THR A 90 5.30 11.90 3.48
CA THR A 90 4.90 10.61 2.92
C THR A 90 4.06 10.80 1.67
N LYS A 91 4.53 10.29 0.52
CA LYS A 91 3.76 10.30 -0.75
C LYS A 91 2.38 9.66 -0.52
N LYS A 92 1.33 10.23 -1.10
CA LYS A 92 -0.08 9.79 -0.93
C LYS A 92 -0.27 8.28 -1.12
N SER A 93 0.46 7.68 -2.09
CA SER A 93 0.40 6.23 -2.32
C SER A 93 0.98 5.39 -1.19
N THR A 94 2.01 5.88 -0.50
CA THR A 94 2.60 5.20 0.65
C THR A 94 1.69 5.31 1.87
N LEU A 95 1.07 6.48 2.06
CA LEU A 95 0.09 6.68 3.12
C LEU A 95 -1.12 5.75 2.92
N HIS A 96 -1.67 5.69 1.71
CA HIS A 96 -2.75 4.76 1.40
C HIS A 96 -2.38 3.31 1.75
N CYS A 97 -1.18 2.84 1.37
CA CYS A 97 -0.73 1.49 1.74
C CYS A 97 -0.59 1.28 3.25
N ARG A 98 -0.20 2.31 4.01
CA ARG A 98 -0.15 2.23 5.48
C ARG A 98 -1.53 2.12 6.10
N VAL A 99 -2.50 2.88 5.58
CA VAL A 99 -3.90 2.82 6.03
C VAL A 99 -4.51 1.46 5.72
N GLU A 100 -4.27 0.91 4.54
CA GLU A 100 -4.71 -0.44 4.19
C GLU A 100 -4.07 -1.51 5.11
N MET A 101 -2.79 -1.39 5.41
CA MET A 101 -2.13 -2.29 6.38
C MET A 101 -2.76 -2.18 7.77
N LEU A 102 -3.02 -0.94 8.26
CA LEU A 102 -3.73 -0.75 9.53
C LEU A 102 -5.09 -1.44 9.52
N HIS A 103 -5.87 -1.28 8.44
CA HIS A 103 -7.15 -1.96 8.31
C HIS A 103 -7.02 -3.49 8.41
N THR A 104 -5.98 -4.09 7.82
CA THR A 104 -5.76 -5.54 7.97
C THR A 104 -5.40 -5.94 9.40
N VAL A 105 -4.65 -5.10 10.12
CA VAL A 105 -4.34 -5.34 11.55
C VAL A 105 -5.60 -5.24 12.39
N GLU A 106 -6.43 -4.21 12.19
CA GLU A 106 -7.69 -4.04 12.93
C GLU A 106 -8.62 -5.26 12.72
N LYS A 107 -8.73 -5.75 11.48
CA LYS A 107 -9.51 -6.96 11.18
C LYS A 107 -8.94 -8.22 11.84
N TYR A 108 -7.63 -8.39 11.84
CA TYR A 108 -7.00 -9.51 12.55
C TYR A 108 -7.26 -9.46 14.05
N LEU A 109 -7.17 -8.28 14.65
CA LEU A 109 -7.45 -8.09 16.08
C LEU A 109 -8.91 -8.38 16.43
N GLU A 110 -9.86 -7.99 15.55
CA GLU A 110 -11.28 -8.31 15.70
C GLU A 110 -11.51 -9.84 15.68
N GLU A 111 -10.93 -10.55 14.68
CA GLU A 111 -11.10 -12.01 14.55
C GLU A 111 -10.40 -12.80 15.66
N SER A 112 -9.25 -12.32 16.14
CA SER A 112 -8.52 -12.97 17.25
C SER A 112 -9.00 -12.56 18.65
N ASN A 113 -10.01 -11.67 18.76
CA ASN A 113 -10.50 -11.10 20.03
C ASN A 113 -9.40 -10.37 20.85
N GLN A 114 -8.42 -9.74 20.17
CA GLN A 114 -7.29 -9.04 20.78
C GLN A 114 -7.32 -7.52 20.53
N THR A 115 -8.50 -6.91 20.47
CA THR A 115 -8.70 -5.52 20.03
C THR A 115 -7.90 -4.48 20.82
N PHE A 116 -7.57 -4.77 22.08
CA PHE A 116 -6.86 -3.87 23.01
C PHE A 116 -5.42 -4.29 23.30
N ILE A 117 -4.80 -5.10 22.43
CA ILE A 117 -3.41 -5.52 22.60
C ILE A 117 -2.46 -4.31 22.62
N THR A 118 -1.53 -4.31 23.54
CA THR A 118 -0.48 -3.29 23.65
C THR A 118 0.73 -3.69 22.80
N LEU A 119 1.62 -2.75 22.51
CA LEU A 119 2.86 -3.03 21.79
C LEU A 119 3.77 -4.05 22.48
N GLU A 120 3.76 -4.05 23.82
CA GLU A 120 4.56 -4.96 24.66
C GLU A 120 4.05 -6.41 24.60
N GLU A 121 2.75 -6.59 24.39
CA GLU A 121 2.11 -7.90 24.28
C GLU A 121 2.27 -8.52 22.88
N VAL A 122 2.67 -7.73 21.87
CA VAL A 122 2.94 -8.25 20.53
C VAL A 122 4.19 -9.12 20.55
N ASN A 123 3.99 -10.43 20.45
CA ASN A 123 5.04 -11.44 20.46
C ASN A 123 5.14 -12.18 19.10
N ALA A 124 6.06 -13.14 19.00
CA ALA A 124 6.26 -13.92 17.79
C ALA A 124 5.02 -14.73 17.38
N ASP A 125 4.24 -15.24 18.34
CA ASP A 125 3.03 -16.02 18.05
C ASP A 125 1.92 -15.15 17.48
N PHE A 126 1.75 -13.93 18.00
CA PHE A 126 0.90 -12.91 17.40
C PHE A 126 1.31 -12.65 15.94
N CYS A 127 2.59 -12.47 15.69
CA CYS A 127 3.12 -12.23 14.34
C CYS A 127 2.88 -13.42 13.40
N ARG A 128 3.02 -14.66 13.87
CA ARG A 128 2.68 -15.88 13.12
C ARG A 128 1.20 -15.94 12.79
N GLY A 129 0.35 -15.61 13.76
CA GLY A 129 -1.10 -15.50 13.56
C GLY A 129 -1.46 -14.47 12.48
N TYR A 130 -0.88 -13.29 12.55
CA TYR A 130 -1.10 -12.24 11.56
C TYR A 130 -0.61 -12.64 10.16
N VAL A 131 0.52 -13.35 10.04
CA VAL A 131 0.98 -13.91 8.76
C VAL A 131 -0.05 -14.89 8.18
N LYS A 132 -0.60 -15.81 8.98
CA LYS A 132 -1.65 -16.75 8.55
C LYS A 132 -2.90 -16.00 8.06
N PHE A 133 -3.34 -15.02 8.83
CA PHE A 133 -4.48 -14.16 8.49
C PHE A 133 -4.29 -13.45 7.14
N LEU A 134 -3.14 -12.81 6.90
CA LEU A 134 -2.86 -12.13 5.64
C LEU A 134 -2.89 -13.04 4.41
N ARG A 135 -2.60 -14.34 4.55
CA ARG A 135 -2.67 -15.32 3.44
C ARG A 135 -4.08 -15.57 2.94
N THR A 136 -5.07 -15.39 3.82
CA THR A 136 -6.50 -15.63 3.52
C THR A 136 -7.32 -14.35 3.47
N PHE A 137 -6.72 -13.20 3.80
CA PHE A 137 -7.41 -11.93 3.87
C PHE A 137 -8.04 -11.55 2.52
N PRO A 138 -9.38 -11.30 2.48
CA PRO A 138 -10.08 -11.06 1.24
C PRO A 138 -9.72 -9.72 0.61
N ASN A 139 -9.64 -9.69 -0.73
CA ASN A 139 -9.49 -8.45 -1.48
C ASN A 139 -10.84 -7.74 -1.60
N SER A 140 -11.06 -6.72 -0.77
CA SER A 140 -12.31 -5.94 -0.71
C SER A 140 -12.62 -5.11 -1.96
N HIS A 141 -11.65 -4.93 -2.85
CA HIS A 141 -11.83 -4.13 -4.08
C HIS A 141 -12.59 -4.87 -5.19
N CYS A 142 -12.84 -6.18 -5.04
CA CYS A 142 -13.57 -6.98 -6.02
C CYS A 142 -15.03 -7.19 -5.60
N LYS A 143 -15.87 -6.16 -5.74
CA LYS A 143 -17.30 -6.20 -5.34
C LYS A 143 -18.18 -7.17 -6.15
N TYR A 144 -17.72 -7.63 -7.32
CA TYR A 144 -18.53 -8.41 -8.29
C TYR A 144 -18.00 -9.82 -8.57
N ILE A 145 -16.99 -10.26 -7.83
CA ILE A 145 -16.37 -11.56 -8.01
C ILE A 145 -16.25 -12.18 -6.61
N GLU A 146 -16.30 -13.51 -6.51
CA GLU A 146 -16.04 -14.22 -5.26
C GLU A 146 -14.79 -13.64 -4.56
N PRO A 147 -14.86 -13.40 -3.25
CA PRO A 147 -13.77 -12.79 -2.51
C PRO A 147 -12.51 -13.67 -2.63
N ARG A 148 -11.53 -13.19 -3.37
CA ARG A 148 -10.22 -13.83 -3.50
C ARG A 148 -9.27 -13.22 -2.47
N PRO A 149 -8.32 -13.99 -1.93
CA PRO A 149 -7.29 -13.43 -1.08
C PRO A 149 -6.51 -12.32 -1.80
N ILE A 150 -5.98 -11.37 -1.01
CA ILE A 150 -5.03 -10.38 -1.53
C ILE A 150 -3.82 -11.08 -2.14
N SER A 151 -3.18 -10.43 -3.13
CA SER A 151 -2.00 -11.03 -3.75
C SER A 151 -0.87 -11.26 -2.74
N GLN A 152 -0.07 -12.32 -2.94
CA GLN A 152 1.09 -12.61 -2.09
C GLN A 152 2.04 -11.40 -1.96
N ASN A 153 2.22 -10.61 -3.03
CA ASN A 153 3.04 -9.40 -3.02
C ASN A 153 2.41 -8.28 -2.20
N THR A 154 1.07 -8.17 -2.20
CA THR A 154 0.35 -7.21 -1.34
C THR A 154 0.49 -7.61 0.12
N ALA A 155 0.27 -8.88 0.43
CA ALA A 155 0.42 -9.42 1.79
C ALA A 155 1.85 -9.26 2.32
N SER A 156 2.87 -9.59 1.50
CA SER A 156 4.29 -9.39 1.86
C SER A 156 4.60 -7.91 2.12
N ARG A 157 4.03 -7.00 1.32
CA ARG A 157 4.21 -5.55 1.52
C ARG A 157 3.57 -5.07 2.82
N TYR A 158 2.36 -5.52 3.16
CA TYR A 158 1.71 -5.17 4.43
C TYR A 158 2.50 -5.70 5.62
N LEU A 159 2.99 -6.93 5.53
CA LEU A 159 3.85 -7.52 6.56
C LEU A 159 5.14 -6.73 6.75
N GLY A 160 5.79 -6.29 5.66
CA GLY A 160 6.98 -5.45 5.70
C GLY A 160 6.71 -4.08 6.35
N MET A 161 5.56 -3.46 6.05
CA MET A 161 5.15 -2.20 6.66
C MET A 161 4.86 -2.37 8.15
N PHE A 162 4.17 -3.45 8.54
CA PHE A 162 3.94 -3.78 9.94
C PHE A 162 5.25 -3.96 10.70
N SER A 163 6.19 -4.73 10.15
CA SER A 163 7.54 -4.88 10.73
C SER A 163 8.28 -3.53 10.85
N THR A 164 8.13 -2.63 9.86
CA THR A 164 8.73 -1.29 9.92
C THR A 164 8.13 -0.45 11.04
N THR A 165 6.83 -0.57 11.28
CA THR A 165 6.13 0.11 12.38
C THR A 165 6.64 -0.37 13.74
N LEU A 166 6.86 -1.69 13.91
CA LEU A 166 7.46 -2.26 15.12
C LEU A 166 8.94 -1.85 15.28
N ASN A 167 9.72 -1.81 14.19
CA ASN A 167 11.09 -1.27 14.24
C ASN A 167 11.14 0.18 14.71
N ASN A 168 10.12 0.98 14.36
CA ASN A 168 10.00 2.36 14.82
C ASN A 168 9.72 2.42 16.34
N ALA A 169 8.89 1.51 16.86
CA ALA A 169 8.65 1.37 18.30
C ALA A 169 9.93 0.98 19.06
N VAL A 170 10.74 0.08 18.49
CA VAL A 170 12.06 -0.25 19.06
C VAL A 170 12.99 0.96 19.10
N ARG A 171 13.06 1.74 17.99
CA ARG A 171 13.90 2.96 17.94
C ARG A 171 13.48 4.03 18.94
N GLN A 172 12.19 4.07 19.30
CA GLN A 172 11.68 4.98 20.32
C GLN A 172 11.74 4.42 21.75
N GLY A 173 12.30 3.22 21.93
CA GLY A 173 12.47 2.60 23.24
C GLY A 173 11.16 2.06 23.87
N ILE A 174 10.05 1.96 23.08
CA ILE A 174 8.77 1.48 23.58
C ILE A 174 8.78 -0.05 23.75
N ILE A 175 9.37 -0.77 22.81
CA ILE A 175 9.61 -2.21 22.89
C ILE A 175 11.12 -2.51 22.72
N ARG A 176 11.59 -3.58 23.34
CA ARG A 176 13.03 -3.94 23.33
C ARG A 176 13.50 -4.48 21.98
N ASN A 177 12.70 -5.32 21.35
CA ASN A 177 12.99 -6.00 20.08
C ASN A 177 11.74 -6.06 19.21
N ASN A 178 11.94 -6.25 17.91
CA ASN A 178 10.84 -6.43 16.97
C ASN A 178 10.54 -7.94 16.86
N PRO A 179 9.37 -8.43 17.34
CA PRO A 179 9.03 -9.83 17.32
C PRO A 179 8.91 -10.43 15.90
N MET A 180 8.67 -9.61 14.88
CA MET A 180 8.74 -10.06 13.49
C MET A 180 10.11 -10.59 13.07
N LYS A 181 11.21 -10.22 13.77
CA LYS A 181 12.55 -10.71 13.48
C LYS A 181 12.80 -12.13 14.00
N GLU A 182 11.97 -12.58 14.95
CA GLU A 182 12.03 -13.93 15.50
C GLU A 182 11.41 -14.98 14.57
N LEU A 183 10.63 -14.53 13.57
CA LEU A 183 10.09 -15.42 12.54
C LEU A 183 11.16 -15.79 11.52
N ASP A 184 11.25 -17.08 11.20
CA ASP A 184 12.09 -17.57 10.13
C ASP A 184 11.65 -17.04 8.75
N ALA A 185 12.59 -17.05 7.79
CA ALA A 185 12.30 -16.62 6.42
C ALA A 185 11.14 -17.42 5.77
N LYS A 186 11.01 -18.71 6.13
CA LYS A 186 9.93 -19.60 5.63
C LYS A 186 8.58 -19.29 6.26
N GLU A 187 8.56 -18.79 7.48
CA GLU A 187 7.32 -18.38 8.16
C GLU A 187 6.75 -17.09 7.57
N ARG A 188 7.61 -16.17 7.13
CA ARG A 188 7.20 -14.89 6.54
C ARG A 188 6.63 -15.08 5.14
N ILE A 189 5.81 -14.13 4.72
CA ILE A 189 5.31 -14.06 3.34
C ILE A 189 6.40 -13.45 2.48
N GLN A 190 7.06 -14.29 1.66
CA GLN A 190 8.04 -13.81 0.70
C GLN A 190 7.35 -13.20 -0.53
N PRO A 191 7.89 -12.12 -1.11
CA PRO A 191 7.37 -11.62 -2.38
C PRO A 191 7.58 -12.66 -3.49
N LYS A 192 6.62 -12.77 -4.40
CA LYS A 192 6.74 -13.60 -5.59
C LYS A 192 7.24 -12.74 -6.75
N ASP A 193 8.26 -13.19 -7.42
CA ASP A 193 8.72 -12.55 -8.65
C ASP A 193 7.61 -12.58 -9.69
N GLY A 194 7.14 -11.40 -10.10
CA GLY A 194 6.18 -11.24 -11.18
C GLY A 194 6.89 -11.28 -12.53
N LYS A 195 6.27 -11.96 -13.51
CA LYS A 195 6.71 -11.86 -14.90
C LYS A 195 6.55 -10.41 -15.34
N LYS A 196 7.65 -9.81 -15.80
CA LYS A 196 7.66 -8.45 -16.33
C LYS A 196 7.49 -8.54 -17.84
N GLU A 197 6.30 -8.20 -18.29
CA GLU A 197 6.02 -8.19 -19.73
C GLU A 197 6.75 -7.02 -20.39
N TYR A 198 7.32 -7.32 -21.57
CA TYR A 198 7.96 -6.38 -22.48
C TYR A 198 7.61 -6.77 -23.90
N LEU A 199 7.72 -5.84 -24.84
CA LEU A 199 7.47 -6.08 -26.25
C LEU A 199 8.77 -6.46 -26.98
N THR A 200 8.67 -7.42 -27.88
CA THR A 200 9.72 -7.65 -28.87
C THR A 200 9.71 -6.53 -29.91
N ILE A 201 10.73 -6.45 -30.75
CA ILE A 201 10.78 -5.45 -31.81
C ILE A 201 9.63 -5.68 -32.82
N GLU A 202 9.31 -6.94 -33.12
CA GLU A 202 8.21 -7.34 -33.99
C GLU A 202 6.85 -6.94 -33.41
N GLU A 203 6.60 -7.22 -32.12
CA GLU A 203 5.38 -6.83 -31.43
C GLU A 203 5.24 -5.29 -31.36
N LEU A 204 6.35 -4.57 -31.12
CA LEU A 204 6.33 -3.11 -31.12
C LEU A 204 5.99 -2.57 -32.52
N LYS A 205 6.56 -3.13 -33.59
CA LYS A 205 6.23 -2.76 -34.98
C LYS A 205 4.76 -3.04 -35.30
N ALA A 206 4.23 -4.19 -34.89
CA ALA A 206 2.81 -4.53 -35.07
C ALA A 206 1.90 -3.51 -34.38
N LEU A 207 2.22 -3.15 -33.15
CA LEU A 207 1.50 -2.09 -32.40
C LEU A 207 1.58 -0.73 -33.11
N MET A 208 2.77 -0.35 -33.59
CA MET A 208 2.95 0.93 -34.32
C MET A 208 2.09 0.99 -35.57
N ALA A 209 1.98 -0.11 -36.32
CA ALA A 209 1.18 -0.21 -37.54
C ALA A 209 -0.32 -0.27 -37.31
N THR A 210 -0.77 -0.68 -36.12
CA THR A 210 -2.19 -0.87 -35.78
C THR A 210 -2.77 0.40 -35.16
N ASP A 211 -3.94 0.82 -35.62
CA ASP A 211 -4.63 1.98 -35.06
C ASP A 211 -5.23 1.70 -33.67
N SER A 212 -5.20 2.70 -32.82
CA SER A 212 -5.80 2.68 -31.49
C SER A 212 -7.01 3.61 -31.43
N TYR A 213 -8.09 3.19 -30.79
CA TYR A 213 -9.23 4.08 -30.51
C TYR A 213 -8.88 5.21 -29.51
N ARG A 214 -7.69 5.16 -28.92
CA ARG A 214 -7.10 6.21 -28.09
C ARG A 214 -5.73 6.56 -28.63
N PRO A 215 -5.66 7.36 -29.69
CA PRO A 215 -4.40 7.71 -30.35
C PRO A 215 -3.41 8.42 -29.41
N GLU A 216 -3.91 9.19 -28.45
CA GLU A 216 -3.09 9.87 -27.44
C GLU A 216 -2.36 8.88 -26.53
N VAL A 217 -3.01 7.77 -26.17
CA VAL A 217 -2.39 6.70 -25.34
C VAL A 217 -1.38 5.92 -26.18
N LYS A 218 -1.69 5.59 -27.45
CA LYS A 218 -0.76 4.95 -28.39
C LYS A 218 0.49 5.78 -28.54
N GLN A 219 0.35 7.06 -28.86
CA GLN A 219 1.46 7.98 -29.09
C GLN A 219 2.39 8.07 -27.86
N ALA A 220 1.81 8.27 -26.68
CA ALA A 220 2.56 8.33 -25.43
C ALA A 220 3.26 7.01 -25.07
N PHE A 221 2.58 5.87 -25.29
CA PHE A 221 3.14 4.56 -25.01
C PHE A 221 4.35 4.24 -25.89
N ILE A 222 4.24 4.50 -27.22
CA ILE A 222 5.35 4.27 -28.15
C ILE A 222 6.51 5.20 -27.84
N PHE A 223 6.25 6.49 -27.60
CA PHE A 223 7.29 7.43 -27.17
C PHE A 223 8.02 6.94 -25.91
N ALA A 224 7.26 6.41 -24.93
CA ALA A 224 7.85 5.83 -23.72
C ALA A 224 8.64 4.54 -23.99
N CYS A 225 8.35 3.78 -25.07
CA CYS A 225 9.19 2.65 -25.50
C CYS A 225 10.56 3.09 -26.04
N PHE A 226 10.70 4.31 -26.54
CA PHE A 226 11.95 4.85 -27.06
C PHE A 226 12.69 5.75 -26.08
N THR A 227 12.08 6.14 -24.97
CA THR A 227 12.70 7.03 -23.97
C THR A 227 12.82 6.39 -22.57
N GLY A 228 12.08 5.34 -22.30
CA GLY A 228 12.03 4.69 -21.00
C GLY A 228 11.36 5.52 -19.89
N LEU A 229 10.73 6.65 -20.19
CA LEU A 229 10.04 7.49 -19.23
C LEU A 229 8.88 6.75 -18.56
N ARG A 230 8.64 7.07 -17.28
CA ARG A 230 7.47 6.56 -16.56
C ARG A 230 6.23 7.37 -16.94
N LEU A 231 5.05 6.79 -16.78
CA LEU A 231 3.78 7.50 -17.02
C LEU A 231 3.69 8.81 -16.22
N SER A 232 4.20 8.82 -14.98
CA SER A 232 4.23 10.02 -14.15
C SER A 232 5.09 11.14 -14.75
N ASP A 233 6.17 10.79 -15.41
CA ASP A 233 7.08 11.74 -16.04
C ASP A 233 6.50 12.23 -17.38
N MET A 234 5.78 11.35 -18.10
CA MET A 234 5.07 11.70 -19.34
C MET A 234 3.99 12.78 -19.12
N TYR A 235 3.32 12.79 -17.97
CA TYR A 235 2.34 13.84 -17.63
C TYR A 235 2.97 15.23 -17.47
N LYS A 236 4.28 15.31 -17.24
CA LYS A 236 5.01 16.56 -17.02
C LYS A 236 5.88 16.98 -18.18
N LEU A 237 6.18 16.05 -19.10
CA LEU A 237 7.09 16.32 -20.21
C LEU A 237 6.53 17.42 -21.11
N ALA A 238 7.23 18.55 -21.18
CA ALA A 238 6.87 19.74 -21.93
C ALA A 238 8.09 20.26 -22.74
N PRO A 239 7.91 21.16 -23.70
CA PRO A 239 9.00 21.71 -24.50
C PRO A 239 10.16 22.30 -23.69
N ILE A 240 9.88 22.87 -22.52
CA ILE A 240 10.89 23.40 -21.61
C ILE A 240 11.94 22.36 -21.17
N HIS A 241 11.63 21.06 -21.29
CA HIS A 241 12.52 19.96 -20.94
C HIS A 241 13.33 19.42 -22.13
N ILE A 242 13.15 19.99 -23.33
CA ILE A 242 13.87 19.56 -24.54
C ILE A 242 14.98 20.56 -24.86
N PHE A 243 16.19 20.05 -24.93
CA PHE A 243 17.39 20.83 -25.18
C PHE A 243 18.13 20.31 -26.42
N LYS A 244 18.83 21.20 -27.11
CA LYS A 244 19.74 20.81 -28.20
C LYS A 244 21.10 20.39 -27.65
N THR A 245 21.72 19.42 -28.27
CA THR A 245 23.11 19.06 -27.98
C THR A 245 24.06 20.23 -28.28
N PRO A 246 25.22 20.33 -27.62
CA PRO A 246 26.16 21.42 -27.85
C PRO A 246 26.62 21.58 -29.31
N ASP A 247 26.67 20.48 -30.09
CA ASP A 247 26.98 20.44 -31.50
C ASP A 247 25.79 20.79 -32.42
N GLY A 248 24.60 21.03 -31.82
CA GLY A 248 23.37 21.38 -32.54
C GLY A 248 22.75 20.25 -33.37
N LYS A 249 23.34 19.05 -33.38
CA LYS A 249 22.91 17.93 -34.24
C LYS A 249 21.85 17.03 -33.60
N GLY A 250 21.72 17.07 -32.31
CA GLY A 250 20.77 16.22 -31.55
C GLY A 250 19.91 17.01 -30.59
N GLU A 251 18.95 16.32 -30.03
CA GLU A 251 18.10 16.81 -28.94
C GLU A 251 18.06 15.80 -27.82
N TYR A 252 17.87 16.29 -26.59
CA TYR A 252 17.75 15.43 -25.40
C TYR A 252 16.72 16.00 -24.45
N ILE A 253 16.14 15.10 -23.65
CA ILE A 253 15.29 15.44 -22.51
C ILE A 253 16.20 15.66 -21.31
N ASP A 254 16.02 16.78 -20.61
CA ASP A 254 16.59 17.02 -19.29
C ASP A 254 15.46 17.40 -18.34
N MET A 255 15.17 16.51 -17.39
CA MET A 255 14.07 16.72 -16.43
C MET A 255 14.30 15.98 -15.13
N GLU A 256 13.67 16.48 -14.06
CA GLU A 256 13.61 15.76 -12.80
C GLU A 256 12.48 14.73 -12.80
N MET A 257 12.81 13.48 -12.49
CA MET A 257 11.83 12.38 -12.43
C MET A 257 10.93 12.51 -11.21
N GLN A 258 9.62 12.44 -11.40
CA GLN A 258 8.62 12.61 -10.34
C GLN A 258 8.71 11.59 -9.21
N LYS A 259 9.08 10.35 -9.50
CA LYS A 259 9.13 9.28 -8.50
C LYS A 259 10.38 9.32 -7.64
N THR A 260 11.53 9.66 -8.22
CA THR A 260 12.84 9.55 -7.59
C THR A 260 13.46 10.89 -7.23
N GLU A 261 12.89 12.00 -7.75
CA GLU A 261 13.38 13.37 -7.55
C GLU A 261 14.85 13.49 -7.96
N LYS A 262 15.22 12.80 -9.04
CA LYS A 262 16.57 12.82 -9.61
C LYS A 262 16.52 13.30 -11.05
N PRO A 263 17.52 14.08 -11.47
CA PRO A 263 17.65 14.47 -12.86
C PRO A 263 17.90 13.26 -13.75
N VAL A 264 17.36 13.30 -14.95
CA VAL A 264 17.62 12.31 -15.99
C VAL A 264 17.85 13.02 -17.32
N ILE A 265 18.88 12.60 -18.04
CA ILE A 265 19.20 13.08 -19.38
C ILE A 265 18.97 11.91 -20.34
N ILE A 266 18.07 12.10 -21.32
CA ILE A 266 17.71 11.06 -22.28
C ILE A 266 17.87 11.62 -23.69
N PRO A 267 18.83 11.14 -24.48
CA PRO A 267 18.94 11.50 -25.92
C PRO A 267 17.67 11.11 -26.67
N LEU A 268 17.18 12.00 -27.53
CA LEU A 268 16.03 11.73 -28.37
C LEU A 268 16.51 11.14 -29.72
N SER A 269 16.16 9.88 -29.95
CA SER A 269 16.33 9.26 -31.26
C SER A 269 15.34 9.85 -32.26
N GLU A 270 15.66 9.76 -33.55
CA GLU A 270 14.74 10.21 -34.61
C GLU A 270 13.39 9.50 -34.53
N GLU A 271 13.40 8.22 -34.15
CA GLU A 271 12.15 7.49 -33.94
C GLU A 271 11.33 8.04 -32.76
N ALA A 272 11.98 8.37 -31.65
CA ALA A 272 11.27 9.02 -30.52
C ALA A 272 10.67 10.37 -30.97
N LYS A 273 11.40 11.17 -31.75
CA LYS A 273 10.91 12.47 -32.24
C LYS A 273 9.65 12.35 -33.10
N ARG A 274 9.52 11.30 -33.92
CA ARG A 274 8.31 11.04 -34.72
C ARG A 274 7.04 10.89 -33.89
N TRP A 275 7.20 10.39 -32.65
CA TRP A 275 6.08 10.18 -31.71
C TRP A 275 5.90 11.32 -30.75
N LEU A 276 6.72 12.35 -30.79
CA LEU A 276 6.58 13.55 -29.97
C LEU A 276 5.51 14.46 -30.61
N PRO A 277 4.43 14.80 -29.85
CA PRO A 277 3.41 15.73 -30.37
C PRO A 277 3.97 17.12 -30.67
N LYS A 278 3.31 17.88 -31.55
CA LYS A 278 3.64 19.29 -31.74
C LYS A 278 3.42 20.07 -30.44
N PRO A 279 4.33 20.97 -30.07
CA PRO A 279 4.21 21.77 -28.86
C PRO A 279 2.99 22.71 -28.91
N LYS A 280 2.22 22.77 -27.84
CA LYS A 280 1.10 23.71 -27.68
C LYS A 280 1.50 24.97 -26.92
N GLY A 281 2.61 24.95 -26.21
CA GLY A 281 3.17 26.02 -25.40
C GLY A 281 4.41 25.52 -24.66
N ILE A 282 5.29 26.41 -24.23
CA ILE A 282 6.62 26.05 -23.70
C ILE A 282 6.55 25.21 -22.41
N THR A 283 5.55 25.43 -21.58
CA THR A 283 5.32 24.71 -20.30
C THR A 283 4.16 23.72 -20.37
N THR A 284 3.42 23.70 -21.50
CA THR A 284 2.28 22.80 -21.67
C THR A 284 2.78 21.39 -21.97
N PRO A 285 2.33 20.36 -21.21
CA PRO A 285 2.71 18.98 -21.49
C PRO A 285 2.43 18.56 -22.92
N PHE A 286 3.33 17.78 -23.50
CA PHE A 286 3.19 17.28 -24.88
C PHE A 286 2.00 16.32 -25.03
N PHE A 287 1.76 15.48 -24.03
CA PHE A 287 0.82 14.36 -24.10
C PHE A 287 -0.44 14.63 -23.28
N ASP A 288 -1.59 14.50 -23.91
CA ASP A 288 -2.90 14.58 -23.26
C ASP A 288 -3.39 13.19 -22.87
N ILE A 289 -2.69 12.56 -21.92
CA ILE A 289 -2.95 11.19 -21.49
C ILE A 289 -4.05 11.20 -20.41
N PRO A 290 -5.05 10.30 -20.47
CA PRO A 290 -6.04 10.15 -19.40
C PRO A 290 -5.36 9.91 -18.05
N THR A 291 -5.86 10.55 -16.99
CA THR A 291 -5.30 10.40 -15.62
C THR A 291 -5.69 9.08 -14.96
N THR A 292 -6.78 8.46 -15.43
CA THR A 292 -7.33 7.24 -14.84
C THR A 292 -6.63 6.00 -15.40
N GLN A 293 -5.94 5.27 -14.54
CA GLN A 293 -5.20 4.03 -14.87
C GLN A 293 -6.08 2.98 -15.57
N THR A 294 -7.35 2.86 -15.17
CA THR A 294 -8.32 1.92 -15.77
C THR A 294 -8.59 2.25 -17.24
N VAL A 295 -8.68 3.55 -17.58
CA VAL A 295 -8.90 4.00 -18.97
C VAL A 295 -7.68 3.67 -19.83
N ILE A 296 -6.48 3.97 -19.34
CA ILE A 296 -5.22 3.65 -20.02
C ILE A 296 -5.08 2.12 -20.21
N GLY A 297 -5.30 1.34 -19.15
CA GLY A 297 -5.19 -0.12 -19.22
C GLY A 297 -6.19 -0.75 -20.19
N ARG A 298 -7.43 -0.23 -20.26
CA ARG A 298 -8.42 -0.67 -21.25
C ARG A 298 -8.00 -0.32 -22.68
N ALA A 299 -7.45 0.87 -22.87
CA ALA A 299 -6.97 1.31 -24.18
C ALA A 299 -5.82 0.44 -24.69
N LEU A 300 -4.83 0.19 -23.84
CA LEU A 300 -3.67 -0.65 -24.17
C LEU A 300 -4.09 -2.09 -24.47
N ARG A 301 -5.00 -2.67 -23.68
CA ARG A 301 -5.47 -4.04 -23.90
C ARG A 301 -6.17 -4.18 -25.26
N LYS A 302 -7.15 -3.31 -25.56
CA LYS A 302 -7.86 -3.36 -26.84
C LYS A 302 -6.94 -3.14 -28.05
N TRP A 303 -5.96 -2.28 -27.90
CA TRP A 303 -4.99 -2.00 -28.92
C TRP A 303 -4.02 -3.18 -29.14
N ALA A 304 -3.58 -3.84 -28.06
CA ALA A 304 -2.77 -5.06 -28.13
C ALA A 304 -3.53 -6.20 -28.82
N GLU A 305 -4.80 -6.41 -28.44
CA GLU A 305 -5.69 -7.39 -29.09
C GLU A 305 -5.82 -7.12 -30.60
N ALA A 306 -6.05 -5.86 -31.00
CA ALA A 306 -6.14 -5.48 -32.43
C ALA A 306 -4.82 -5.68 -33.19
N ALA A 307 -3.67 -5.55 -32.51
CA ALA A 307 -2.35 -5.76 -33.10
C ALA A 307 -1.89 -7.24 -33.07
N GLY A 308 -2.72 -8.18 -32.58
CA GLY A 308 -2.34 -9.58 -32.43
C GLY A 308 -1.30 -9.85 -31.34
N VAL A 309 -1.16 -8.94 -30.38
CA VAL A 309 -0.23 -9.10 -29.25
C VAL A 309 -0.97 -9.72 -28.06
N GLU A 310 -0.70 -10.99 -27.76
CA GLU A 310 -1.38 -11.75 -26.70
C GLU A 310 -0.94 -11.37 -25.27
N LYS A 311 0.14 -10.59 -25.14
CA LYS A 311 0.68 -10.17 -23.84
C LYS A 311 -0.23 -9.15 -23.15
N HIS A 312 -0.37 -9.30 -21.83
CA HIS A 312 -1.03 -8.27 -21.02
C HIS A 312 -0.10 -7.05 -20.86
N ILE A 313 -0.29 -6.02 -21.69
CA ILE A 313 0.49 -4.79 -21.62
C ILE A 313 -0.13 -3.77 -20.67
N SER A 314 0.69 -3.24 -19.77
CA SER A 314 0.41 -2.04 -18.99
C SER A 314 1.29 -0.89 -19.48
N PHE A 315 1.00 0.36 -19.09
CA PHE A 315 1.88 1.46 -19.52
C PHE A 315 3.33 1.26 -19.07
N HIS A 316 3.58 0.61 -17.94
CA HIS A 316 4.94 0.31 -17.47
C HIS A 316 5.69 -0.71 -18.36
N CYS A 317 4.96 -1.48 -19.15
CA CYS A 317 5.54 -2.37 -20.17
C CYS A 317 6.39 -1.59 -21.19
N SER A 318 6.03 -0.35 -21.55
CA SER A 318 6.84 0.50 -22.44
C SER A 318 8.27 0.68 -21.91
N ARG A 319 8.39 0.93 -20.62
CA ARG A 319 9.69 1.10 -19.97
C ARG A 319 10.47 -0.23 -19.87
N HIS A 320 9.80 -1.35 -19.68
CA HIS A 320 10.44 -2.67 -19.76
C HIS A 320 10.93 -2.95 -21.18
N THR A 321 10.15 -2.57 -22.19
CA THR A 321 10.52 -2.65 -23.60
C THR A 321 11.76 -1.82 -23.89
N PHE A 322 11.81 -0.57 -23.44
CA PHE A 322 13.00 0.27 -23.57
C PHE A 322 14.24 -0.40 -22.97
N GLY A 323 14.18 -0.83 -21.70
CA GLY A 323 15.33 -1.44 -21.04
C GLY A 323 15.82 -2.71 -21.74
N THR A 324 14.90 -3.58 -22.18
CA THR A 324 15.24 -4.81 -22.91
C THR A 324 15.80 -4.49 -24.30
N MET A 325 15.22 -3.52 -25.01
CA MET A 325 15.66 -3.10 -26.35
C MET A 325 17.06 -2.51 -26.29
N MET A 326 17.36 -1.62 -25.34
CA MET A 326 18.69 -1.03 -25.17
C MET A 326 19.77 -2.10 -25.01
N LEU A 327 19.57 -3.08 -24.12
CA LEU A 327 20.51 -4.17 -23.92
C LEU A 327 20.61 -5.11 -25.13
N THR A 328 19.49 -5.35 -25.83
CA THR A 328 19.49 -6.15 -27.10
C THR A 328 20.28 -5.47 -28.20
N LEU A 329 20.24 -4.15 -28.26
CA LEU A 329 21.01 -3.33 -29.23
C LEU A 329 22.47 -3.10 -28.82
N GLY A 330 22.93 -3.68 -27.70
CA GLY A 330 24.33 -3.66 -27.27
C GLY A 330 24.69 -2.54 -26.30
N ALA A 331 23.74 -1.75 -25.83
CA ALA A 331 24.01 -0.82 -24.73
C ALA A 331 24.41 -1.58 -23.45
N ASP A 332 25.38 -1.07 -22.72
CA ASP A 332 25.77 -1.65 -21.46
C ASP A 332 24.71 -1.40 -20.35
N LEU A 333 24.78 -2.22 -19.29
CA LEU A 333 23.83 -2.19 -18.18
C LEU A 333 23.86 -0.87 -17.42
N PHE A 334 25.03 -0.26 -17.27
CA PHE A 334 25.19 1.00 -16.53
C PHE A 334 24.56 2.17 -17.30
N THR A 335 24.86 2.30 -18.59
CA THR A 335 24.24 3.29 -19.46
C THR A 335 22.73 3.14 -19.50
N THR A 336 22.22 1.91 -19.68
CA THR A 336 20.78 1.63 -19.65
C THR A 336 20.16 2.04 -18.31
N SER A 337 20.82 1.73 -17.20
CA SER A 337 20.37 2.11 -15.84
C SER A 337 20.29 3.63 -15.66
N LYS A 338 21.28 4.37 -16.18
CA LYS A 338 21.31 5.83 -16.13
C LYS A 338 20.20 6.46 -16.96
N LEU A 339 20.01 6.03 -18.20
CA LEU A 339 18.93 6.50 -19.09
C LEU A 339 17.55 6.22 -18.47
N MET A 340 17.39 5.12 -17.78
CA MET A 340 16.17 4.81 -17.06
C MET A 340 16.04 5.57 -15.73
N GLY A 341 17.06 6.27 -15.24
CA GLY A 341 17.07 6.95 -13.94
C GLY A 341 16.84 5.98 -12.77
N HIS A 342 17.46 4.81 -12.81
CA HIS A 342 17.46 3.88 -11.70
C HIS A 342 18.50 4.31 -10.65
N THR A 343 18.10 4.34 -9.40
CA THR A 343 19.01 4.64 -8.27
C THR A 343 19.90 3.46 -7.90
N ASN A 344 19.47 2.23 -8.24
CA ASN A 344 20.19 0.99 -8.02
C ASN A 344 20.24 0.20 -9.33
N ILE A 345 21.45 -0.14 -9.77
CA ILE A 345 21.70 -0.90 -11.00
C ILE A 345 21.02 -2.28 -11.00
N GLN A 346 20.88 -2.91 -9.83
CA GLN A 346 20.16 -4.18 -9.65
C GLN A 346 18.73 -4.13 -10.20
N THR A 347 18.11 -2.94 -10.23
CA THR A 347 16.78 -2.76 -10.85
C THR A 347 16.85 -2.99 -12.37
N THR A 348 18.00 -2.82 -12.99
CA THR A 348 18.23 -2.97 -14.43
C THR A 348 18.69 -4.40 -14.79
N GLU A 349 19.29 -5.14 -13.86
CA GLU A 349 19.76 -6.51 -14.06
C GLU A 349 18.67 -7.48 -14.56
N ILE A 350 17.41 -7.19 -14.22
CA ILE A 350 16.28 -7.98 -14.70
C ILE A 350 16.20 -8.03 -16.23
N TYR A 351 16.61 -6.95 -16.91
CA TYR A 351 16.59 -6.88 -18.37
C TYR A 351 17.78 -7.65 -18.97
N ALA A 352 18.95 -7.64 -18.33
CA ALA A 352 20.09 -8.45 -18.71
C ALA A 352 19.73 -9.94 -18.66
N LYS A 353 19.12 -10.40 -17.57
CA LYS A 353 18.65 -11.80 -17.44
C LYS A 353 17.64 -12.19 -18.53
N ILE A 354 16.85 -11.23 -19.03
CA ILE A 354 15.89 -11.48 -20.11
C ILE A 354 16.64 -11.66 -21.45
N VAL A 355 17.61 -10.80 -21.74
CA VAL A 355 18.41 -10.84 -22.97
C VAL A 355 19.26 -12.11 -23.03
N ASP A 356 19.90 -12.49 -21.92
CA ASP A 356 20.72 -13.70 -21.84
C ASP A 356 19.91 -14.99 -22.08
N ARG A 357 18.66 -15.06 -21.57
CA ARG A 357 17.75 -16.19 -21.86
C ARG A 357 17.35 -16.31 -23.32
N LYS A 358 17.46 -15.25 -24.11
CA LYS A 358 17.19 -15.26 -25.56
C LYS A 358 18.39 -15.71 -26.41
N LYS A 359 19.59 -15.70 -25.83
CA LYS A 359 20.82 -16.13 -26.49
C LYS A 359 21.04 -17.66 -26.44
N ILE A 360 20.23 -18.36 -25.67
CA ILE A 360 20.17 -19.82 -25.56
C ILE A 360 18.98 -20.33 -26.38
#